data_c0837fb8dde21cf9936cfa97b86ea64a
#
_entry.id   c0837fb8dde21cf9936cfa97b86ea64a
#
_cell.length_a   1.000
_cell.length_b   1.000
_cell.length_c   1.000
_cell.angle_alpha   90.00
_cell.angle_beta   90.00
_cell.angle_gamma   90.00
#
_symmetry.space_group_name_H-M   'P 1'
#
loop_
_entity.id
_entity.type
_entity.pdbx_description
1 polymer ?
#
loop_
_entity_poly.entity_id
_entity_poly.type
_entity_poly.pdbx_seq_one_letter_code
_entity_poly.pdbx_strand_id
1 'polypeptide(L)'
;MVGEIMTVGEINVTLQLFGSVLSLMIIFCLFIGGNAKTKTGRMYVLLLLLNMGGLLFDALAYMFRGKTYPFAYFGVRASNFLAFCCFCAFATAFLSYLNQFVSAKKPGACRPYMMISGCVCASYLVLYVVNLFVPIFYYIDSSNIYMRTPLYGLTMIPAFLNMLLTVIILIKHKDILTKSQITVFGMYVALPMIALPVQIFVYGLNFSSITTTLV
;
A
#
# COMPACT_ATOMS: atom_id res chain seq x y z
N MET A 1 -11.47 33.50 18.15
CA MET A 1 -10.52 32.52 17.57
C MET A 1 -11.21 31.93 16.35
N VAL A 2 -10.84 32.40 15.16
CA VAL A 2 -11.29 31.78 13.91
C VAL A 2 -10.51 30.47 13.83
N GLY A 3 -11.20 29.32 13.90
CA GLY A 3 -10.54 28.03 13.75
C GLY A 3 -9.88 27.98 12.37
N GLU A 4 -8.56 27.81 12.31
CA GLU A 4 -7.85 27.56 11.05
C GLU A 4 -8.43 26.31 10.43
N ILE A 5 -8.99 26.45 9.23
CA ILE A 5 -9.49 25.31 8.45
C ILE A 5 -8.26 24.52 8.01
N MET A 6 -8.15 23.27 8.46
CA MET A 6 -7.06 22.35 8.08
C MET A 6 -6.94 22.27 6.56
N THR A 7 -5.73 22.37 6.06
CA THR A 7 -5.46 22.15 4.63
C THR A 7 -5.64 20.67 4.27
N VAL A 8 -5.93 20.38 3.00
CA VAL A 8 -6.05 18.99 2.49
C VAL A 8 -4.81 18.16 2.82
N GLY A 9 -3.62 18.76 2.79
CA GLY A 9 -2.36 18.10 3.16
C GLY A 9 -2.30 17.72 4.65
N GLU A 10 -2.74 18.59 5.54
CA GLU A 10 -2.77 18.33 6.99
C GLU A 10 -3.78 17.21 7.32
N ILE A 11 -4.95 17.23 6.68
CA ILE A 11 -5.95 16.16 6.81
C ILE A 11 -5.33 14.83 6.36
N ASN A 12 -4.64 14.81 5.21
CA ASN A 12 -4.01 13.60 4.69
C ASN A 12 -2.95 13.05 5.67
N VAL A 13 -2.05 13.90 6.17
CA VAL A 13 -1.03 13.51 7.16
C VAL A 13 -1.68 12.95 8.43
N THR A 14 -2.72 13.61 8.94
CA THR A 14 -3.43 13.17 10.15
C THR A 14 -4.05 11.79 9.95
N LEU A 15 -4.72 11.56 8.82
CA LEU A 15 -5.31 10.26 8.49
C LEU A 15 -4.26 9.16 8.33
N GLN A 16 -3.11 9.46 7.72
CA GLN A 16 -2.01 8.52 7.56
C GLN A 16 -1.37 8.14 8.91
N LEU A 17 -1.15 9.12 9.77
CA LEU A 17 -0.65 8.86 11.12
C LEU A 17 -1.65 8.03 11.94
N PHE A 18 -2.94 8.35 11.86
CA PHE A 18 -3.99 7.57 12.51
C PHE A 18 -4.01 6.11 12.01
N GLY A 19 -3.97 5.88 10.69
CA GLY A 19 -3.88 4.54 10.11
C GLY A 19 -2.62 3.78 10.54
N SER A 20 -1.49 4.48 10.67
CA SER A 20 -0.23 3.90 11.15
C SER A 20 -0.33 3.45 12.61
N VAL A 21 -0.91 4.29 13.48
CA VAL A 21 -1.13 3.96 14.90
C VAL A 21 -2.09 2.78 15.02
N LEU A 22 -3.18 2.76 14.24
CA LEU A 22 -4.13 1.64 14.23
C LEU A 22 -3.44 0.33 13.82
N SER A 23 -2.63 0.35 12.76
CA SER A 23 -1.85 -0.81 12.33
C SER A 23 -0.91 -1.31 13.44
N LEU A 24 -0.24 -0.38 14.15
CA LEU A 24 0.63 -0.72 15.26
C LEU A 24 -0.14 -1.36 16.42
N MET A 25 -1.31 -0.83 16.76
CA MET A 25 -2.18 -1.41 17.80
C MET A 25 -2.60 -2.83 17.45
N ILE A 26 -3.00 -3.09 16.20
CA ILE A 26 -3.36 -4.44 15.75
C ILE A 26 -2.16 -5.39 15.84
N ILE A 27 -0.96 -4.95 15.45
CA ILE A 27 0.27 -5.73 15.59
C ILE A 27 0.49 -6.10 17.07
N PHE A 28 0.34 -5.16 17.99
CA PHE A 28 0.46 -5.41 19.42
C PHE A 28 -0.54 -6.46 19.90
N CYS A 29 -1.81 -6.33 19.51
CA CYS A 29 -2.85 -7.32 19.84
C CYS A 29 -2.50 -8.72 19.33
N LEU A 30 -1.94 -8.84 18.11
CA LEU A 30 -1.52 -10.12 17.55
C LEU A 30 -0.37 -10.76 18.35
N PHE A 31 0.58 -9.95 18.83
CA PHE A 31 1.68 -10.45 19.67
C PHE A 31 1.19 -10.90 21.04
N ILE A 32 0.34 -10.12 21.72
CA ILE A 32 -0.23 -10.47 23.03
C ILE A 32 -1.10 -11.71 22.92
N GLY A 33 -1.95 -11.80 21.88
CA GLY A 33 -2.81 -12.96 21.63
C GLY A 33 -2.08 -14.21 21.13
N GLY A 34 -0.75 -14.16 20.95
CA GLY A 34 0.06 -15.29 20.45
C GLY A 34 -0.13 -15.63 18.97
N ASN A 35 -1.06 -14.97 18.28
CA ASN A 35 -1.38 -15.23 16.88
C ASN A 35 -0.21 -14.89 15.93
N ALA A 36 0.66 -13.95 16.30
CA ALA A 36 1.86 -13.59 15.55
C ALA A 36 2.85 -14.75 15.37
N LYS A 37 2.76 -15.82 16.17
CA LYS A 37 3.61 -17.00 16.07
C LYS A 37 3.22 -17.95 14.92
N THR A 38 1.97 -17.91 14.48
CA THR A 38 1.48 -18.73 13.36
C THR A 38 2.02 -18.23 12.03
N LYS A 39 2.08 -19.10 11.01
CA LYS A 39 2.49 -18.72 9.65
C LYS A 39 1.58 -17.63 9.08
N THR A 40 0.28 -17.78 9.25
CA THR A 40 -0.74 -16.81 8.80
C THR A 40 -0.61 -15.49 9.55
N GLY A 41 -0.44 -15.55 10.88
CA GLY A 41 -0.26 -14.35 11.71
C GLY A 41 1.00 -13.57 11.36
N ARG A 42 2.13 -14.25 11.09
CA ARG A 42 3.37 -13.58 10.62
C ARG A 42 3.18 -12.86 9.29
N MET A 43 2.44 -13.46 8.36
CA MET A 43 2.12 -12.78 7.08
C MET A 43 1.20 -11.59 7.29
N TYR A 44 0.24 -11.70 8.21
CA TYR A 44 -0.63 -10.57 8.53
C TYR A 44 0.14 -9.44 9.23
N VAL A 45 1.05 -9.74 10.14
CA VAL A 45 1.99 -8.75 10.73
C VAL A 45 2.83 -8.09 9.63
N LEU A 46 3.35 -8.85 8.66
CA LEU A 46 4.09 -8.28 7.52
C LEU A 46 3.23 -7.31 6.71
N LEU A 47 1.97 -7.66 6.44
CA LEU A 47 1.02 -6.77 5.75
C LEU A 47 0.82 -5.45 6.52
N LEU A 48 0.59 -5.54 7.82
CA LEU A 48 0.41 -4.37 8.67
C LEU A 48 1.67 -3.50 8.73
N LEU A 49 2.87 -4.10 8.78
CA LEU A 49 4.14 -3.38 8.74
C LEU A 49 4.36 -2.67 7.41
N LEU A 50 4.05 -3.31 6.29
CA LEU A 50 4.17 -2.71 4.96
C LEU A 50 3.16 -1.56 4.78
N ASN A 51 1.92 -1.75 5.23
CA ASN A 51 0.91 -0.69 5.19
C ASN A 51 1.30 0.49 6.08
N MET A 52 1.68 0.23 7.33
CA MET A 52 2.16 1.24 8.28
C MET A 52 3.36 2.00 7.71
N GLY A 53 4.35 1.28 7.16
CA GLY A 53 5.52 1.88 6.52
C GLY A 53 5.14 2.80 5.35
N GLY A 54 4.26 2.34 4.47
CA GLY A 54 3.75 3.13 3.35
C GLY A 54 3.08 4.43 3.82
N LEU A 55 2.19 4.33 4.82
CA LEU A 55 1.50 5.49 5.40
C LEU A 55 2.47 6.46 6.07
N LEU A 56 3.42 5.96 6.88
CA LEU A 56 4.41 6.82 7.56
C LEU A 56 5.32 7.52 6.56
N PHE A 57 5.82 6.82 5.55
CA PHE A 57 6.68 7.45 4.54
C PHE A 57 5.91 8.45 3.69
N ASP A 58 4.64 8.21 3.36
CA ASP A 58 3.82 9.18 2.64
C ASP A 58 3.54 10.42 3.51
N ALA A 59 3.26 10.26 4.80
CA ALA A 59 3.14 11.37 5.75
C ALA A 59 4.44 12.19 5.84
N LEU A 60 5.59 11.52 5.96
CA LEU A 60 6.90 12.18 6.01
C LEU A 60 7.20 12.96 4.72
N ALA A 61 6.84 12.42 3.55
CA ALA A 61 7.00 13.12 2.28
C ALA A 61 6.21 14.45 2.27
N TYR A 62 5.00 14.46 2.81
CA TYR A 62 4.21 15.67 3.00
C TYR A 62 4.83 16.65 4.01
N MET A 63 5.33 16.15 5.14
CA MET A 63 5.93 16.98 6.19
C MET A 63 7.21 17.69 5.73
N PHE A 64 8.00 17.07 4.84
CA PHE A 64 9.21 17.67 4.28
C PHE A 64 8.96 18.52 3.02
N ARG A 65 7.79 18.42 2.41
CA ARG A 65 7.44 19.13 1.17
C ARG A 65 7.57 20.65 1.34
N GLY A 66 8.20 21.31 0.35
CA GLY A 66 8.37 22.76 0.30
C GLY A 66 9.39 23.32 1.30
N LYS A 67 10.04 22.46 2.11
CA LYS A 67 11.10 22.91 3.01
C LYS A 67 12.46 22.88 2.30
N THR A 68 13.29 23.92 2.51
CA THR A 68 14.50 24.17 1.71
C THR A 68 15.82 23.78 2.40
N TYR A 69 15.78 23.26 3.63
CA TYR A 69 17.00 22.79 4.28
C TYR A 69 17.47 21.44 3.72
N PRO A 70 18.78 21.13 3.71
CA PRO A 70 19.35 19.97 3.01
C PRO A 70 18.72 18.64 3.36
N PHE A 71 18.41 18.40 4.64
CA PHE A 71 17.77 17.17 5.09
C PHE A 71 16.34 17.00 4.52
N ALA A 72 15.61 18.10 4.28
CA ALA A 72 14.27 18.03 3.70
C ALA A 72 14.28 17.56 2.24
N TYR A 73 15.29 17.96 1.44
CA TYR A 73 15.45 17.47 0.06
C TYR A 73 15.67 15.96 0.02
N PHE A 74 16.53 15.46 0.88
CA PHE A 74 16.72 14.02 1.03
C PHE A 74 15.43 13.34 1.54
N GLY A 75 14.81 13.94 2.56
CA GLY A 75 13.60 13.44 3.21
C GLY A 75 12.45 13.22 2.23
N VAL A 76 12.13 14.20 1.38
CA VAL A 76 11.06 14.07 0.36
C VAL A 76 11.37 12.93 -0.63
N ARG A 77 12.61 12.85 -1.14
CA ARG A 77 13.00 11.81 -2.10
C ARG A 77 12.96 10.41 -1.50
N ALA A 78 13.59 10.24 -0.35
CA ALA A 78 13.64 8.94 0.32
C ALA A 78 12.24 8.48 0.75
N SER A 79 11.43 9.38 1.31
CA SER A 79 10.09 9.05 1.78
C SER A 79 9.16 8.66 0.63
N ASN A 80 9.12 9.39 -0.48
CA ASN A 80 8.33 9.00 -1.65
C ASN A 80 8.78 7.64 -2.21
N PHE A 81 10.09 7.43 -2.38
CA PHE A 81 10.62 6.16 -2.84
C PHE A 81 10.20 5.00 -1.94
N LEU A 82 10.38 5.12 -0.63
CA LEU A 82 10.04 4.08 0.34
C LEU A 82 8.53 3.84 0.40
N ALA A 83 7.69 4.88 0.29
CA ALA A 83 6.25 4.73 0.22
C ALA A 83 5.82 3.88 -0.99
N PHE A 84 6.34 4.17 -2.19
CA PHE A 84 6.05 3.37 -3.39
C PHE A 84 6.53 1.93 -3.25
N CYS A 85 7.72 1.70 -2.68
CA CYS A 85 8.22 0.35 -2.42
C CYS A 85 7.32 -0.42 -1.44
N CYS A 86 6.89 0.21 -0.35
CA CYS A 86 6.00 -0.41 0.63
C CYS A 86 4.65 -0.78 0.01
N PHE A 87 4.02 0.11 -0.77
CA PHE A 87 2.73 -0.16 -1.39
C PHE A 87 2.82 -1.26 -2.47
N CYS A 88 3.89 -1.28 -3.25
CA CYS A 88 4.13 -2.35 -4.23
C CYS A 88 4.33 -3.71 -3.54
N ALA A 89 5.17 -3.76 -2.50
CA ALA A 89 5.42 -4.96 -1.72
C ALA A 89 4.15 -5.43 -0.99
N PHE A 90 3.35 -4.49 -0.45
CA PHE A 90 2.10 -4.78 0.22
C PHE A 90 1.11 -5.52 -0.71
N ALA A 91 0.93 -5.06 -1.95
CA ALA A 91 0.02 -5.70 -2.90
C ALA A 91 0.41 -7.17 -3.18
N THR A 92 1.72 -7.46 -3.31
CA THR A 92 2.24 -8.81 -3.51
C THR A 92 2.16 -9.66 -2.23
N ALA A 93 2.43 -9.06 -1.07
CA ALA A 93 2.31 -9.74 0.22
C ALA A 93 0.86 -10.11 0.53
N PHE A 94 -0.10 -9.27 0.13
CA PHE A 94 -1.53 -9.57 0.27
C PHE A 94 -1.95 -10.79 -0.55
N LEU A 95 -1.51 -10.87 -1.81
CA LEU A 95 -1.76 -12.06 -2.62
C LEU A 95 -1.13 -13.32 -2.01
N SER A 96 0.06 -13.18 -1.41
CA SER A 96 0.74 -14.25 -0.67
C SER A 96 -0.04 -14.69 0.57
N TYR A 97 -0.68 -13.74 1.25
CA TYR A 97 -1.56 -14.02 2.39
C TYR A 97 -2.79 -14.82 1.97
N LEU A 98 -3.50 -14.41 0.91
CA LEU A 98 -4.61 -15.17 0.33
C LEU A 98 -4.17 -16.59 -0.09
N ASN A 99 -2.99 -16.68 -0.73
CA ASN A 99 -2.44 -17.98 -1.16
C ASN A 99 -2.29 -18.97 0.01
N GLN A 100 -2.01 -18.54 1.24
CA GLN A 100 -1.89 -19.47 2.37
C GLN A 100 -3.19 -20.21 2.66
N PHE A 101 -4.34 -19.52 2.55
CA PHE A 101 -5.66 -20.14 2.77
C PHE A 101 -6.01 -21.14 1.67
N VAL A 102 -5.71 -20.82 0.41
CA VAL A 102 -5.94 -21.72 -0.72
C VAL A 102 -4.97 -22.91 -0.67
N SER A 103 -3.69 -22.66 -0.46
CA SER A 103 -2.65 -23.69 -0.47
C SER A 103 -2.74 -24.66 0.70
N ALA A 104 -3.39 -24.28 1.80
CA ALA A 104 -3.68 -25.19 2.91
C ALA A 104 -4.56 -26.38 2.49
N LYS A 105 -5.46 -26.19 1.52
CA LYS A 105 -6.36 -27.23 0.99
C LYS A 105 -5.95 -27.71 -0.41
N LYS A 106 -5.29 -26.86 -1.22
CA LYS A 106 -4.85 -27.19 -2.59
C LYS A 106 -3.44 -26.64 -2.84
N PRO A 107 -2.40 -27.37 -2.45
CA PRO A 107 -1.00 -26.94 -2.59
C PRO A 107 -0.65 -26.61 -4.05
N GLY A 108 0.04 -25.46 -4.25
CA GLY A 108 0.52 -25.04 -5.56
C GLY A 108 -0.51 -24.41 -6.50
N ALA A 109 -1.80 -24.39 -6.15
CA ALA A 109 -2.87 -23.88 -7.02
C ALA A 109 -2.68 -22.41 -7.42
N CYS A 110 -2.09 -21.59 -6.55
CA CYS A 110 -1.86 -20.17 -6.80
C CYS A 110 -0.44 -19.86 -7.33
N ARG A 111 0.42 -20.88 -7.54
CA ARG A 111 1.82 -20.67 -7.96
C ARG A 111 1.97 -19.73 -9.17
N PRO A 112 1.22 -19.89 -10.29
CA PRO A 112 1.37 -18.99 -11.45
C PRO A 112 1.01 -17.54 -11.12
N TYR A 113 -0.03 -17.30 -10.31
CA TYR A 113 -0.43 -15.94 -9.89
C TYR A 113 0.64 -15.31 -9.00
N MET A 114 1.26 -16.10 -8.11
CA MET A 114 2.36 -15.63 -7.27
C MET A 114 3.60 -15.26 -8.08
N MET A 115 3.93 -16.04 -9.11
CA MET A 115 5.05 -15.74 -10.00
C MET A 115 4.80 -14.42 -10.77
N ILE A 116 3.61 -14.25 -11.35
CA ILE A 116 3.24 -13.01 -12.08
C ILE A 116 3.34 -11.80 -11.12
N SER A 117 2.73 -11.88 -9.95
CA SER A 117 2.77 -10.81 -8.94
C SER A 117 4.20 -10.48 -8.52
N GLY A 118 5.02 -11.51 -8.25
CA GLY A 118 6.43 -11.33 -7.85
C GLY A 118 7.29 -10.69 -8.95
N CYS A 119 7.13 -11.12 -10.21
CA CYS A 119 7.84 -10.53 -11.34
C CYS A 119 7.47 -9.06 -11.53
N VAL A 120 6.18 -8.72 -11.44
CA VAL A 120 5.72 -7.34 -11.55
C VAL A 120 6.24 -6.50 -10.39
N CYS A 121 6.16 -7.00 -9.15
CA CYS A 121 6.72 -6.30 -8.00
C CYS A 121 8.22 -6.02 -8.18
N ALA A 122 9.01 -7.03 -8.54
CA ALA A 122 10.43 -6.87 -8.78
C ALA A 122 10.74 -5.85 -9.88
N SER A 123 10.01 -5.89 -11.00
CA SER A 123 10.16 -4.93 -12.10
C SER A 123 9.87 -3.50 -11.64
N TYR A 124 8.81 -3.29 -10.86
CA TYR A 124 8.45 -1.96 -10.36
C TYR A 124 9.41 -1.45 -9.29
N LEU A 125 9.96 -2.31 -8.43
CA LEU A 125 11.03 -1.91 -7.50
C LEU A 125 12.25 -1.40 -8.26
N VAL A 126 12.65 -2.07 -9.36
CA VAL A 126 13.71 -1.59 -10.23
C VAL A 126 13.35 -0.24 -10.87
N LEU A 127 12.13 -0.08 -11.39
CA LEU A 127 11.66 1.17 -11.98
C LEU A 127 11.62 2.32 -10.96
N TYR A 128 11.28 2.06 -9.69
CA TYR A 128 11.35 3.08 -8.64
C TYR A 128 12.78 3.49 -8.32
N VAL A 129 13.74 2.55 -8.35
CA VAL A 129 15.17 2.89 -8.23
C VAL A 129 15.60 3.75 -9.41
N VAL A 130 15.23 3.39 -10.65
CA VAL A 130 15.54 4.19 -11.84
C VAL A 130 14.91 5.58 -11.76
N ASN A 131 13.70 5.70 -11.20
CA ASN A 131 13.02 6.99 -11.03
C ASN A 131 13.76 7.97 -10.11
N LEU A 132 14.67 7.50 -9.24
CA LEU A 132 15.53 8.39 -8.44
C LEU A 132 16.52 9.19 -9.31
N PHE A 133 16.88 8.66 -10.47
CA PHE A 133 17.87 9.23 -11.41
C PHE A 133 17.21 9.83 -12.66
N VAL A 134 16.16 9.19 -13.16
CA VAL A 134 15.42 9.60 -14.36
C VAL A 134 13.95 9.73 -14.01
N PRO A 135 13.33 10.92 -14.11
CA PRO A 135 11.95 11.16 -13.67
C PRO A 135 10.93 10.47 -14.58
N ILE A 136 10.67 9.18 -14.35
CA ILE A 136 9.69 8.38 -15.10
C ILE A 136 8.27 8.67 -14.58
N PHE A 137 8.04 8.51 -13.30
CA PHE A 137 6.72 8.60 -12.68
C PHE A 137 6.48 9.93 -11.98
N TYR A 138 7.51 10.45 -11.33
CA TYR A 138 7.47 11.72 -10.60
C TYR A 138 8.87 12.33 -10.50
N TYR A 139 8.90 13.61 -10.18
CA TYR A 139 10.13 14.33 -9.84
C TYR A 139 9.89 15.29 -8.68
N ILE A 140 10.96 15.71 -8.05
CA ILE A 140 10.96 16.74 -7.03
C ILE A 140 11.62 17.97 -7.62
N ASP A 141 10.88 19.08 -7.66
CA ASP A 141 11.37 20.33 -8.24
C ASP A 141 12.42 21.04 -7.35
N SER A 142 12.93 22.18 -7.80
CA SER A 142 13.91 23.00 -7.06
C SER A 142 13.34 23.59 -5.75
N SER A 143 12.02 23.71 -5.65
CA SER A 143 11.31 24.17 -4.45
C SER A 143 10.96 23.04 -3.49
N ASN A 144 11.52 21.84 -3.70
CA ASN A 144 11.24 20.64 -2.93
C ASN A 144 9.75 20.22 -2.95
N ILE A 145 9.07 20.44 -4.08
CA ILE A 145 7.67 20.06 -4.28
C ILE A 145 7.62 18.84 -5.18
N TYR A 146 6.81 17.85 -4.77
CA TYR A 146 6.53 16.65 -5.53
C TYR A 146 5.61 16.96 -6.72
N MET A 147 6.04 16.56 -7.91
CA MET A 147 5.32 16.73 -9.17
C MET A 147 5.16 15.40 -9.90
N ARG A 148 3.95 15.11 -10.37
CA ARG A 148 3.65 13.91 -11.17
C ARG A 148 4.01 14.11 -12.63
N THR A 149 4.59 13.08 -13.26
CA THR A 149 4.74 13.04 -14.71
C THR A 149 3.47 12.50 -15.39
N PRO A 150 3.32 12.61 -16.71
CA PRO A 150 2.23 11.97 -17.45
C PRO A 150 2.15 10.45 -17.26
N LEU A 151 3.28 9.79 -16.94
CA LEU A 151 3.37 8.35 -16.73
C LEU A 151 3.06 7.93 -15.29
N TYR A 152 2.72 8.87 -14.40
CA TYR A 152 2.40 8.58 -13.01
C TYR A 152 1.33 7.48 -12.84
N GLY A 153 0.31 7.47 -13.71
CA GLY A 153 -0.74 6.46 -13.67
C GLY A 153 -0.24 5.01 -13.74
N LEU A 154 0.92 4.78 -14.35
CA LEU A 154 1.52 3.45 -14.43
C LEU A 154 1.95 2.92 -13.05
N THR A 155 2.17 3.76 -12.06
CA THR A 155 2.49 3.34 -10.68
C THR A 155 1.35 2.53 -10.05
N MET A 156 0.13 2.63 -10.57
CA MET A 156 -1.05 1.90 -10.09
C MET A 156 -1.14 0.46 -10.63
N ILE A 157 -0.37 0.12 -11.68
CA ILE A 157 -0.44 -1.22 -12.32
C ILE A 157 -0.20 -2.36 -11.32
N PRO A 158 0.80 -2.35 -10.42
CA PRO A 158 1.00 -3.43 -9.46
C PRO A 158 -0.23 -3.66 -8.57
N ALA A 159 -0.87 -2.58 -8.11
CA ALA A 159 -2.07 -2.67 -7.28
C ALA A 159 -3.25 -3.26 -8.07
N PHE A 160 -3.56 -2.72 -9.25
CA PHE A 160 -4.63 -3.22 -10.10
C PHE A 160 -4.45 -4.68 -10.51
N LEU A 161 -3.23 -5.06 -10.90
CA LEU A 161 -2.92 -6.45 -11.25
C LEU A 161 -3.17 -7.39 -10.07
N ASN A 162 -2.67 -7.05 -8.88
CA ASN A 162 -2.86 -7.87 -7.70
C ASN A 162 -4.33 -7.94 -7.27
N MET A 163 -5.10 -6.87 -7.41
CA MET A 163 -6.55 -6.88 -7.20
C MET A 163 -7.24 -7.84 -8.19
N LEU A 164 -6.89 -7.77 -9.48
CA LEU A 164 -7.42 -8.66 -10.51
C LEU A 164 -7.07 -10.13 -10.22
N LEU A 165 -5.80 -10.42 -9.88
CA LEU A 165 -5.36 -11.76 -9.50
C LEU A 165 -6.10 -12.27 -8.26
N THR A 166 -6.35 -11.40 -7.28
CA THR A 166 -7.15 -11.73 -6.09
C THR A 166 -8.56 -12.14 -6.47
N VAL A 167 -9.26 -11.36 -7.31
CA VAL A 167 -10.61 -11.69 -7.79
C VAL A 167 -10.63 -13.04 -8.53
N ILE A 168 -9.66 -13.27 -9.40
CA ILE A 168 -9.54 -14.54 -10.15
C ILE A 168 -9.38 -15.71 -9.17
N ILE A 169 -8.52 -15.58 -8.16
CA ILE A 169 -8.29 -16.62 -7.15
C ILE A 169 -9.56 -16.86 -6.34
N LEU A 170 -10.25 -15.81 -5.90
CA LEU A 170 -11.50 -15.92 -5.13
C LEU A 170 -12.59 -16.66 -5.93
N ILE A 171 -12.80 -16.31 -7.21
CA ILE A 171 -13.78 -16.96 -8.06
C ILE A 171 -13.41 -18.42 -8.31
N LYS A 172 -12.13 -18.69 -8.66
CA LYS A 172 -11.66 -20.02 -9.01
C LYS A 172 -11.63 -20.99 -7.83
N HIS A 173 -11.49 -20.49 -6.62
CA HIS A 173 -11.32 -21.28 -5.40
C HIS A 173 -12.41 -21.02 -4.35
N LYS A 174 -13.57 -20.50 -4.78
CA LYS A 174 -14.72 -20.22 -3.90
C LYS A 174 -15.17 -21.41 -3.07
N ASP A 175 -15.06 -22.63 -3.62
CA ASP A 175 -15.49 -23.87 -2.96
C ASP A 175 -14.51 -24.30 -1.83
N ILE A 176 -13.29 -23.75 -1.83
CA ILE A 176 -12.26 -24.01 -0.84
C ILE A 176 -12.31 -23.01 0.31
N LEU A 177 -12.62 -21.75 -0.02
CA LEU A 177 -12.64 -20.64 0.92
C LEU A 177 -13.97 -20.59 1.69
N THR A 178 -13.93 -20.15 2.95
CA THR A 178 -15.14 -19.90 3.72
C THR A 178 -15.82 -18.62 3.24
N LYS A 179 -17.14 -18.49 3.48
CA LYS A 179 -17.89 -17.26 3.15
C LYS A 179 -17.25 -16.02 3.79
N SER A 180 -16.83 -16.12 5.05
CA SER A 180 -16.14 -15.03 5.75
C SER A 180 -14.82 -14.63 5.04
N GLN A 181 -14.00 -15.59 4.62
CA GLN A 181 -12.76 -15.33 3.88
C GLN A 181 -13.05 -14.63 2.54
N ILE A 182 -14.05 -15.13 1.79
CA ILE A 182 -14.43 -14.50 0.51
C ILE A 182 -14.89 -13.05 0.75
N THR A 183 -15.69 -12.81 1.79
CA THR A 183 -16.17 -11.46 2.11
C THR A 183 -15.01 -10.54 2.48
N VAL A 184 -14.12 -10.93 3.40
CA VAL A 184 -12.98 -10.10 3.85
C VAL A 184 -12.04 -9.80 2.68
N PHE A 185 -11.62 -10.82 1.91
CA PHE A 185 -10.76 -10.59 0.75
C PHE A 185 -11.45 -9.80 -0.37
N GLY A 186 -12.77 -9.98 -0.53
CA GLY A 186 -13.59 -9.21 -1.47
C GLY A 186 -13.69 -7.73 -1.08
N MET A 187 -13.92 -7.43 0.20
CA MET A 187 -13.94 -6.05 0.73
C MET A 187 -12.58 -5.37 0.54
N TYR A 188 -11.48 -6.11 0.78
CA TYR A 188 -10.14 -5.62 0.56
C TYR A 188 -9.88 -5.18 -0.90
N VAL A 189 -10.49 -5.85 -1.88
CA VAL A 189 -10.41 -5.43 -3.28
C VAL A 189 -11.39 -4.30 -3.58
N ALA A 190 -12.64 -4.41 -3.10
CA ALA A 190 -13.71 -3.48 -3.45
C ALA A 190 -13.46 -2.07 -2.88
N LEU A 191 -13.01 -1.95 -1.62
CA LEU A 191 -12.83 -0.64 -0.99
C LEU A 191 -11.74 0.21 -1.66
N PRO A 192 -10.51 -0.29 -1.94
CA PRO A 192 -9.54 0.47 -2.70
C PRO A 192 -9.96 0.76 -4.14
N MET A 193 -10.69 -0.14 -4.80
CA MET A 193 -11.22 0.11 -6.15
C MET A 193 -12.20 1.29 -6.18
N ILE A 194 -12.99 1.49 -5.13
CA ILE A 194 -13.88 2.65 -5.00
C ILE A 194 -13.06 3.91 -4.65
N ALA A 195 -12.03 3.77 -3.81
CA ALA A 195 -11.20 4.87 -3.36
C ALA A 195 -10.27 5.42 -4.46
N LEU A 196 -9.79 4.58 -5.38
CA LEU A 196 -8.87 4.97 -6.46
C LEU A 196 -9.39 6.08 -7.37
N PRO A 197 -10.63 6.05 -7.91
CA PRO A 197 -11.18 7.15 -8.70
C PRO A 197 -11.20 8.47 -7.91
N VAL A 198 -11.59 8.44 -6.63
CA VAL A 198 -11.61 9.62 -5.77
C VAL A 198 -10.20 10.19 -5.62
N GLN A 199 -9.19 9.34 -5.46
CA GLN A 199 -7.79 9.75 -5.33
C GLN A 199 -7.21 10.36 -6.63
N ILE A 200 -7.72 9.99 -7.79
CA ILE A 200 -7.33 10.60 -9.08
C ILE A 200 -7.84 12.05 -9.16
N PHE A 201 -9.10 12.28 -8.75
CA PHE A 201 -9.74 13.59 -8.84
C PHE A 201 -9.38 14.51 -7.66
N VAL A 202 -9.16 13.96 -6.47
CA VAL A 202 -8.79 14.74 -5.28
C VAL A 202 -7.27 14.62 -5.05
N TYR A 203 -6.55 15.61 -5.57
CA TYR A 203 -5.11 15.69 -5.39
C TYR A 203 -4.74 15.86 -3.92
N GLY A 204 -3.87 14.98 -3.42
CA GLY A 204 -3.32 15.10 -2.07
C GLY A 204 -3.96 14.19 -1.00
N LEU A 205 -4.99 13.40 -1.34
CA LEU A 205 -5.56 12.41 -0.41
C LEU A 205 -5.21 10.98 -0.86
N ASN A 206 -4.68 10.18 0.07
CA ASN A 206 -4.35 8.77 -0.16
C ASN A 206 -5.41 7.85 0.47
N PHE A 207 -6.64 7.90 -0.06
CA PHE A 207 -7.75 7.10 0.46
C PHE A 207 -7.54 5.60 0.34
N SER A 208 -6.85 5.13 -0.70
CA SER A 208 -6.67 3.69 -0.92
C SER A 208 -5.89 3.03 0.22
N SER A 209 -4.85 3.69 0.73
CA SER A 209 -4.04 3.17 1.84
C SER A 209 -4.78 3.20 3.18
N ILE A 210 -5.65 4.18 3.38
CA ILE A 210 -6.47 4.29 4.59
C ILE A 210 -7.54 3.19 4.59
N THR A 211 -8.20 2.94 3.45
CA THR A 211 -9.21 1.88 3.34
C THR A 211 -8.61 0.50 3.55
N THR A 212 -7.36 0.27 3.15
CA THR A 212 -6.67 -1.01 3.44
C THR A 212 -6.37 -1.23 4.91
N THR A 213 -6.30 -0.18 5.73
CA THR A 213 -6.11 -0.29 7.19
C THR A 213 -7.40 -0.71 7.90
N LEU A 214 -8.57 -0.40 7.33
CA LEU A 214 -9.87 -0.66 7.92
C LEU A 214 -10.42 -2.07 7.65
N VAL A 215 -9.80 -2.84 6.75
CA VAL A 215 -10.15 -4.22 6.38
C VAL A 215 -9.24 -5.23 7.04
#